data_eef5690727d6fa81b915951433bdd8a2
#
_entry.id   eef5690727d6fa81b915951433bdd8a2
#
_cell.length_a   1.000
_cell.length_b   1.000
_cell.length_c   1.000
_cell.angle_alpha   90.00
_cell.angle_beta   90.00
_cell.angle_gamma   90.00
#
_symmetry.space_group_name_H-M   'P 1'
#
loop_
_entity.id
_entity.type
_entity.pdbx_description
1 polymer ?
#
loop_
_entity_poly.entity_id
_entity_poly.type
_entity_poly.pdbx_seq_one_letter_code
_entity_poly.pdbx_strand_id
1 'polypeptide(L)' 'MISVAELQEKYGELLEENKLLKQELYDLKEELSTAKMNINDLQEDMRWMYRKM' A
#
# COMPACT_ATOMS: atom_id res chain seq x y z
N MET A 1 31.15 -20.75 8.24
CA MET A 1 30.21 -21.50 7.40
C MET A 1 28.82 -21.47 8.02
N ILE A 2 27.81 -21.07 7.25
CA ILE A 2 26.44 -21.04 7.73
C ILE A 2 25.90 -22.47 7.70
N SER A 3 25.31 -22.92 8.81
CA SER A 3 24.72 -24.26 8.89
C SER A 3 23.39 -24.31 8.12
N VAL A 4 22.96 -25.51 7.75
CA VAL A 4 21.68 -25.71 7.07
C VAL A 4 20.51 -25.24 7.96
N ALA A 5 20.63 -25.44 9.26
CA ALA A 5 19.61 -25.00 10.23
C ALA A 5 19.48 -23.47 10.25
N GLU A 6 20.60 -22.76 10.21
CA GLU A 6 20.60 -21.29 10.14
C GLU A 6 19.98 -20.76 8.84
N LEU A 7 20.27 -21.43 7.73
CA LEU A 7 19.69 -21.09 6.44
C LEU A 7 18.18 -21.29 6.44
N GLN A 8 17.69 -22.36 7.03
CA GLN A 8 16.27 -22.65 7.15
C GLN A 8 15.55 -21.61 8.02
N GLU A 9 16.18 -21.21 9.12
CA GLU A 9 15.66 -20.15 10.00
C GLU A 9 15.53 -18.83 9.25
N LYS A 10 16.60 -18.42 8.56
CA LYS A 10 16.60 -17.18 7.78
C LYS A 10 15.59 -17.22 6.65
N TYR A 11 15.43 -18.35 6.01
CA TYR A 11 14.44 -18.52 4.95
C TYR A 11 13.02 -18.35 5.49
N GLY A 12 12.73 -18.94 6.65
CA GLY A 12 11.44 -18.78 7.30
C GLY A 12 11.14 -17.34 7.69
N GLU A 13 12.14 -16.63 8.23
CA GLU A 13 12.02 -15.21 8.58
C GLU A 13 11.75 -14.36 7.36
N LEU A 14 12.45 -14.62 6.27
CA LEU A 14 12.26 -13.89 5.00
C LEU A 14 10.89 -14.14 4.38
N LEU A 15 10.39 -15.35 4.50
CA LEU A 15 9.03 -15.68 4.04
C LEU A 15 7.97 -14.90 4.81
N GLU A 16 8.12 -14.79 6.12
CA GLU A 16 7.22 -14.03 6.97
C GLU A 16 7.28 -12.54 6.65
N GLU A 17 8.48 -12.00 6.53
CA GLU A 17 8.68 -10.59 6.14
C GLU A 17 8.05 -10.30 4.79
N ASN A 18 8.22 -11.20 3.83
CA ASN A 18 7.63 -11.05 2.50
C ASN A 18 6.11 -11.02 2.56
N LYS A 19 5.53 -11.86 3.38
CA LYS A 19 4.09 -11.92 3.58
C LYS A 19 3.54 -10.62 4.17
N LEU A 20 4.22 -10.11 5.20
CA LEU A 20 3.85 -8.85 5.85
C LEU A 20 4.01 -7.67 4.91
N LEU A 21 5.10 -7.62 4.15
CA LEU A 21 5.34 -6.55 3.18
C LEU A 21 4.29 -6.52 2.07
N LYS A 22 3.89 -7.68 1.59
CA LYS A 22 2.83 -7.79 0.58
C LYS A 22 1.50 -7.28 1.12
N GLN A 23 1.20 -7.57 2.37
CA GLN A 23 -0.01 -7.13 3.04
C GLN A 23 0.00 -5.61 3.21
N GLU A 24 1.12 -5.05 3.66
CA GLU A 24 1.29 -3.60 3.79
C GLU A 24 1.16 -2.88 2.45
N LEU A 25 1.73 -3.46 1.39
CA LEU A 25 1.60 -2.93 0.03
C LEU A 25 0.14 -2.90 -0.43
N TYR A 26 -0.59 -3.94 -0.16
CA TYR A 26 -2.00 -4.03 -0.50
C TYR A 26 -2.81 -2.94 0.21
N ASP A 27 -2.58 -2.78 1.52
CA ASP A 27 -3.24 -1.76 2.33
C ASP A 27 -2.92 -0.36 1.83
N LEU A 28 -1.66 -0.10 1.52
CA LEU A 28 -1.23 1.19 0.98
C LEU A 28 -1.85 1.49 -0.37
N LYS A 29 -1.99 0.50 -1.23
CA LYS A 29 -2.65 0.64 -2.53
C LYS A 29 -4.13 0.99 -2.38
N GLU A 30 -4.80 0.38 -1.41
CA GLU A 30 -6.19 0.69 -1.11
C GLU A 30 -6.35 2.12 -0.59
N GLU A 31 -5.50 2.53 0.33
CA GLU A 31 -5.50 3.89 0.86
C GLU A 31 -5.24 4.92 -0.23
N LEU A 32 -4.29 4.64 -1.10
CA LEU A 32 -3.98 5.52 -2.23
C LEU A 32 -5.15 5.64 -3.20
N SER A 33 -5.81 4.53 -3.49
CA SER A 33 -6.99 4.51 -4.36
C SER A 33 -8.12 5.36 -3.78
N THR A 34 -8.38 5.23 -2.48
CA THR A 34 -9.39 6.02 -1.78
C THR A 34 -9.03 7.51 -1.78
N ALA A 35 -7.77 7.83 -1.53
CA ALA A 35 -7.29 9.21 -1.56
C ALA A 35 -7.45 9.84 -2.94
N LYS A 36 -7.15 9.09 -4.00
CA LYS A 36 -7.32 9.55 -5.39
C LYS A 36 -8.78 9.84 -5.71
N MET A 37 -9.69 8.98 -5.27
CA MET A 37 -11.13 9.20 -5.44
C MET A 37 -11.59 10.46 -4.73
N ASN A 38 -11.14 10.69 -3.50
CA ASN A 38 -11.47 11.88 -2.73
C ASN A 38 -10.94 13.14 -3.40
N ILE A 39 -9.74 13.09 -3.95
CA ILE A 39 -9.15 14.23 -4.67
C ILE A 39 -9.97 14.55 -5.93
N ASN A 40 -10.38 13.53 -6.67
CA ASN A 40 -11.22 13.71 -7.85
C ASN A 40 -12.56 14.35 -7.51
N ASP A 41 -13.20 13.89 -6.44
CA ASP A 41 -14.47 14.44 -5.97
C ASP A 41 -14.32 15.91 -5.58
N LEU A 42 -13.25 16.23 -4.86
CA LEU A 42 -12.96 17.61 -4.47
C LEU A 42 -12.69 18.50 -5.68
N GLN A 43 -11.99 18.00 -6.69
CA GLN A 43 -11.74 18.75 -7.92
C GLN A 43 -13.03 19.01 -8.69
N GLU A 44 -13.92 18.05 -8.75
CA GLU A 44 -15.24 18.22 -9.39
C GLU A 44 -16.07 19.25 -8.64
N ASP A 45 -16.09 19.20 -7.32
CA ASP A 45 -16.80 20.17 -6.49
C ASP A 45 -16.26 21.58 -6.70
N MET A 46 -14.94 21.73 -6.79
CA MET A 46 -14.31 23.03 -7.06
C MET A 46 -14.71 23.56 -8.42
N ARG A 47 -14.72 22.74 -9.45
CA ARG A 47 -15.16 23.12 -10.79
C ARG A 47 -16.62 23.59 -10.78
N TRP A 48 -17.44 22.92 -10.03
CA TRP A 48 -18.85 23.26 -9.87
C TRP A 48 -19.02 24.65 -9.25
N MET A 49 -18.26 24.91 -8.18
CA MET A 49 -18.27 26.21 -7.52
C MET A 49 -17.82 27.35 -8.45
N TYR A 50 -16.78 27.11 -9.22
CA TYR A 50 -16.27 28.07 -10.20
C TYR A 50 -17.30 28.41 -11.27
N ARG A 51 -18.09 27.43 -11.70
CA ARG A 51 -19.13 27.65 -12.70
C ARG A 51 -20.30 28.49 -12.18
N LYS A 52 -20.57 28.43 -10.89
CA LYS A 52 -21.66 29.17 -10.26
C LYS A 52 -21.30 30.61 -9.94
N MET A 53 -20.02 30.89 -9.91
CA MET A 53 -19.55 32.26 -9.74
C MET A 53 -19.61 33.00 -11.07
#